data_596f5722d598293491c04864a3a33fca
#
_entry.id   596f5722d598293491c04864a3a33fca
#
_cell.length_a   1.000
_cell.length_b   1.000
_cell.length_c   1.000
_cell.angle_alpha   90.00
_cell.angle_beta   90.00
_cell.angle_gamma   90.00
#
_symmetry.space_group_name_H-M   'P 1'
#
loop_
_entity.id
_entity.type
_entity.pdbx_description
1 polymer ?
#
loop_
_entity_poly.entity_id
_entity_poly.type
_entity_poly.pdbx_seq_one_letter_code
_entity_poly.pdbx_strand_id
1 'polypeptide(L)'
;MSTRTFRITVRGVFDGLTAEQRAALLADADAHDVLRAAFTAEGHLSYDIAARTAFTFRFADTGETDEDLLTAAARAESAAEAWLTGRGYGFKNLRSQAEDLSQAPLGKRQRRGAAGAA
;
A
#
# COMPACT_ATOMS: atom_id res chain seq x y z
N MET A 1 -13.27 -0.48 -24.58
CA MET A 1 -12.33 -0.46 -23.69
C MET A 1 -12.83 -0.52 -22.33
N SER A 2 -12.32 -1.36 -21.51
CA SER A 2 -12.77 -1.51 -20.17
C SER A 2 -11.80 -0.86 -19.23
N THR A 3 -12.31 -0.15 -18.27
CA THR A 3 -11.48 0.39 -17.20
C THR A 3 -11.17 -0.71 -16.21
N ARG A 4 -9.92 -0.85 -15.86
CA ARG A 4 -9.48 -1.83 -14.88
C ARG A 4 -9.28 -1.15 -13.55
N THR A 5 -9.55 -1.86 -12.48
CA THR A 5 -9.36 -1.37 -11.12
C THR A 5 -8.09 -1.99 -10.54
N PHE A 6 -7.24 -1.13 -10.02
CA PHE A 6 -5.95 -1.55 -9.46
C PHE A 6 -5.91 -1.29 -7.98
N ARG A 7 -5.25 -2.18 -7.26
CA ARG A 7 -4.90 -1.96 -5.85
C ARG A 7 -3.40 -2.07 -5.72
N ILE A 8 -2.79 -1.08 -5.14
CA ILE A 8 -1.34 -1.06 -4.95
C ILE A 8 -1.04 -0.98 -3.47
N THR A 9 -0.19 -1.87 -3.00
CA THR A 9 0.28 -1.87 -1.63
C THR A 9 1.74 -1.47 -1.63
N VAL A 10 2.10 -0.47 -0.84
CA VAL A 10 3.49 -0.05 -0.69
C VAL A 10 3.88 -0.32 0.75
N ARG A 11 4.89 -1.17 0.95
CA ARG A 11 5.34 -1.57 2.27
C ARG A 11 6.77 -1.16 2.51
N GLY A 12 7.09 -0.93 3.75
CA GLY A 12 8.45 -0.66 4.16
C GLY A 12 8.54 -0.66 5.67
N VAL A 13 9.66 -0.21 6.19
CA VAL A 13 9.84 -0.08 7.64
C VAL A 13 10.39 1.29 7.95
N PHE A 14 9.94 1.87 9.05
CA PHE A 14 10.53 3.11 9.54
C PHE A 14 11.95 2.82 10.03
N ASP A 15 12.86 3.74 9.81
CA ASP A 15 14.25 3.56 10.18
C ASP A 15 14.76 4.83 10.85
N GLY A 16 15.36 4.65 11.99
CA GLY A 16 15.98 5.80 12.69
C GLY A 16 15.01 6.79 13.26
N LEU A 17 13.82 6.34 13.70
CA LEU A 17 12.86 7.26 14.29
C LEU A 17 13.37 7.86 15.59
N THR A 18 13.16 9.16 15.74
CA THR A 18 13.44 9.82 17.02
C THR A 18 12.30 9.51 17.98
N ALA A 19 12.53 9.77 19.26
CA ALA A 19 11.48 9.59 20.28
C ALA A 19 10.27 10.46 19.97
N GLU A 20 10.50 11.68 19.47
CA GLU A 20 9.41 12.58 19.12
C GLU A 20 8.62 12.08 17.93
N GLN A 21 9.29 11.53 16.94
CA GLN A 21 8.63 10.97 15.76
C GLN A 21 7.79 9.78 16.14
N ARG A 22 8.33 8.92 17.00
CA ARG A 22 7.60 7.74 17.45
C ARG A 22 6.37 8.17 18.24
N ALA A 23 6.49 9.19 19.08
CA ALA A 23 5.35 9.71 19.84
C ALA A 23 4.28 10.28 18.90
N ALA A 24 4.69 10.96 17.83
CA ALA A 24 3.74 11.49 16.87
C ALA A 24 2.98 10.39 16.15
N LEU A 25 3.67 9.32 15.78
CA LEU A 25 3.03 8.17 15.13
C LEU A 25 2.05 7.49 16.09
N LEU A 26 2.41 7.38 17.37
CA LEU A 26 1.51 6.80 18.36
C LEU A 26 0.28 7.68 18.57
N ALA A 27 0.45 8.99 18.53
CA ALA A 27 -0.67 9.91 18.73
C ALA A 27 -1.69 9.78 17.61
N ASP A 28 -1.26 9.43 16.39
CA ASP A 28 -2.15 9.28 15.25
C ASP A 28 -2.54 7.81 14.99
N ALA A 29 -2.24 6.93 15.92
CA ALA A 29 -2.40 5.49 15.69
C ALA A 29 -3.83 5.09 15.33
N ASP A 30 -4.83 5.77 15.89
CA ASP A 30 -6.22 5.41 15.60
C ASP A 30 -6.56 5.64 14.13
N ALA A 31 -6.06 6.72 13.54
CA ALA A 31 -6.33 7.02 12.15
C ALA A 31 -5.61 6.05 11.21
N HIS A 32 -4.59 5.38 11.72
CA HIS A 32 -3.76 4.47 10.91
C HIS A 32 -3.85 3.02 11.38
N ASP A 33 -4.91 2.69 12.10
CA ASP A 33 -5.14 1.33 12.57
C ASP A 33 -5.46 0.44 11.37
N VAL A 34 -4.84 -0.73 11.33
CA VAL A 34 -5.05 -1.68 10.25
C VAL A 34 -6.52 -2.08 10.14
N LEU A 35 -7.27 -2.02 11.23
CA LEU A 35 -8.69 -2.35 11.18
C LEU A 35 -9.50 -1.33 10.40
N ARG A 36 -8.94 -0.16 10.14
CA ARG A 36 -9.59 0.87 9.34
C ARG A 36 -8.96 1.00 7.97
N ALA A 37 -8.07 0.06 7.63
CA ALA A 37 -7.32 0.16 6.38
C ALA A 37 -8.26 0.07 5.19
N ALA A 38 -7.99 0.86 4.17
CA ALA A 38 -8.77 0.87 2.95
C ALA A 38 -7.87 1.29 1.80
N PHE A 39 -8.23 0.88 0.60
CA PHE A 39 -7.52 1.34 -0.59
C PHE A 39 -8.19 2.63 -1.05
N THR A 40 -7.42 3.71 -1.12
CA THR A 40 -7.94 5.02 -1.51
C THR A 40 -7.06 5.62 -2.59
N ALA A 41 -7.59 6.59 -3.31
CA ALA A 41 -6.81 7.26 -4.36
C ALA A 41 -5.61 7.99 -3.78
N GLU A 42 -5.74 8.54 -2.59
CA GLU A 42 -4.67 9.28 -1.94
C GLU A 42 -3.66 8.38 -1.23
N GLY A 43 -4.06 7.15 -0.96
CA GLY A 43 -3.25 6.22 -0.20
C GLY A 43 -3.55 6.27 1.29
N HIS A 44 -3.92 5.13 1.85
CA HIS A 44 -4.19 5.04 3.29
C HIS A 44 -3.03 4.35 3.99
N LEU A 45 -2.42 5.02 4.93
CA LEU A 45 -1.30 4.48 5.69
C LEU A 45 -1.81 3.74 6.92
N SER A 46 -1.27 2.56 7.17
CA SER A 46 -1.52 1.83 8.40
C SER A 46 -0.21 1.33 9.00
N TYR A 47 -0.15 1.28 10.32
CA TYR A 47 1.00 0.78 11.05
C TYR A 47 0.59 0.44 12.47
N ASP A 48 1.43 -0.31 13.16
CA ASP A 48 1.26 -0.58 14.58
C ASP A 48 2.61 -0.32 15.23
N ILE A 49 2.92 0.97 15.43
CA ILE A 49 4.26 1.37 15.86
C ILE A 49 4.62 0.84 17.25
N ALA A 50 3.63 0.53 18.07
CA ALA A 50 3.89 -0.03 19.39
C ALA A 50 4.45 -1.45 19.29
N ALA A 51 4.06 -2.17 18.24
CA ALA A 51 4.48 -3.56 18.07
C ALA A 51 5.65 -3.71 17.11
N ARG A 52 5.71 -2.91 16.07
CA ARG A 52 6.74 -3.06 15.06
C ARG A 52 6.90 -1.78 14.27
N THR A 53 7.98 -1.68 13.49
CA THR A 53 8.25 -0.49 12.70
C THR A 53 7.75 -0.60 11.25
N ALA A 54 7.08 -1.68 10.90
CA ALA A 54 6.58 -1.86 9.54
C ALA A 54 5.39 -0.97 9.27
N PHE A 55 5.25 -0.52 8.03
CA PHE A 55 4.09 0.26 7.62
C PHE A 55 3.60 -0.19 6.26
N THR A 56 2.35 0.15 5.95
CA THR A 56 1.73 -0.19 4.68
C THR A 56 0.89 1.00 4.21
N PHE A 57 1.09 1.39 2.94
CA PHE A 57 0.20 2.35 2.28
C PHE A 57 -0.65 1.55 1.29
N ARG A 58 -1.93 1.88 1.19
CA ARG A 58 -2.85 1.20 0.27
C ARG A 58 -3.47 2.22 -0.66
N PHE A 59 -3.26 2.02 -1.96
CA PHE A 59 -3.75 2.95 -2.98
C PHE A 59 -4.73 2.25 -3.91
N ALA A 60 -5.76 2.98 -4.33
CA ALA A 60 -6.67 2.52 -5.38
C ALA A 60 -6.39 3.37 -6.61
N ASP A 61 -6.36 2.75 -7.77
CA ASP A 61 -6.11 3.45 -9.00
C ASP A 61 -6.85 2.74 -10.12
N THR A 62 -6.85 3.31 -11.31
CA THR A 62 -7.50 2.71 -12.46
C THR A 62 -6.61 2.88 -13.68
N GLY A 63 -6.88 2.10 -14.70
CA GLY A 63 -6.18 2.18 -15.97
C GLY A 63 -6.79 1.23 -16.96
N GLU A 64 -6.14 1.02 -18.08
CA GLU A 64 -6.67 0.18 -19.14
C GLU A 64 -5.71 -0.88 -19.61
N THR A 65 -4.44 -0.74 -19.31
CA THR A 65 -3.41 -1.66 -19.83
C THR A 65 -2.51 -2.13 -18.71
N ASP A 66 -1.73 -3.16 -18.99
CA ASP A 66 -0.72 -3.64 -18.04
C ASP A 66 0.31 -2.54 -17.77
N GLU A 67 0.59 -1.73 -18.76
CA GLU A 67 1.54 -0.66 -18.59
C GLU A 67 0.98 0.39 -17.62
N ASP A 68 -0.32 0.63 -17.66
CA ASP A 68 -0.98 1.52 -16.70
C ASP A 68 -0.83 1.01 -15.27
N LEU A 69 -0.84 -0.31 -15.09
CA LEU A 69 -0.64 -0.90 -13.77
C LEU A 69 0.76 -0.59 -13.25
N LEU A 70 1.76 -0.70 -14.11
CA LEU A 70 3.14 -0.39 -13.72
C LEU A 70 3.29 1.09 -13.39
N THR A 71 2.64 1.95 -14.16
CA THR A 71 2.67 3.38 -13.92
C THR A 71 1.99 3.72 -12.59
N ALA A 72 0.87 3.06 -12.30
CA ALA A 72 0.15 3.27 -11.06
C ALA A 72 1.01 2.84 -9.86
N ALA A 73 1.72 1.73 -9.99
CA ALA A 73 2.61 1.27 -8.92
C ALA A 73 3.73 2.27 -8.66
N ALA A 74 4.30 2.83 -9.72
CA ALA A 74 5.36 3.82 -9.59
C ALA A 74 4.84 5.10 -8.92
N ARG A 75 3.62 5.52 -9.30
CA ARG A 75 3.02 6.69 -8.67
C ARG A 75 2.78 6.46 -7.19
N ALA A 76 2.31 5.29 -6.83
CA ALA A 76 2.04 4.94 -5.44
C ALA A 76 3.32 4.96 -4.60
N GLU A 77 4.40 4.39 -5.13
CA GLU A 77 5.68 4.41 -4.43
C GLU A 77 6.16 5.84 -4.24
N SER A 78 6.05 6.67 -5.27
CA SER A 78 6.48 8.06 -5.19
C SER A 78 5.65 8.83 -4.16
N ALA A 79 4.35 8.58 -4.12
CA ALA A 79 3.48 9.24 -3.15
C ALA A 79 3.81 8.84 -1.73
N ALA A 80 4.07 7.54 -1.50
CA ALA A 80 4.44 7.05 -0.18
C ALA A 80 5.77 7.66 0.26
N GLU A 81 6.73 7.69 -0.65
CA GLU A 81 8.04 8.25 -0.35
C GLU A 81 7.92 9.75 -0.04
N ALA A 82 7.12 10.47 -0.79
CA ALA A 82 6.93 11.90 -0.57
C ALA A 82 6.29 12.17 0.79
N TRP A 83 5.33 11.34 1.21
CA TRP A 83 4.69 11.48 2.50
C TRP A 83 5.71 11.30 3.62
N LEU A 84 6.53 10.26 3.52
CA LEU A 84 7.54 9.95 4.54
C LEU A 84 8.61 11.04 4.58
N THR A 85 9.13 11.42 3.43
CA THR A 85 10.19 12.41 3.33
C THR A 85 9.70 13.78 3.79
N GLY A 86 8.46 14.13 3.43
CA GLY A 86 7.89 15.41 3.79
C GLY A 86 7.76 15.59 5.30
N ARG A 87 7.67 14.48 6.04
CA ARG A 87 7.58 14.51 7.49
C ARG A 87 8.90 14.21 8.16
N GLY A 88 9.94 13.96 7.38
CA GLY A 88 11.26 13.67 7.91
C GLY A 88 11.43 12.28 8.48
N TYR A 89 10.51 11.37 8.17
CA TYR A 89 10.63 10.00 8.67
C TYR A 89 11.61 9.21 7.82
N GLY A 90 12.59 8.61 8.44
CA GLY A 90 13.50 7.68 7.74
C GLY A 90 12.82 6.36 7.50
N PHE A 91 13.16 5.71 6.42
CA PHE A 91 12.57 4.44 6.06
C PHE A 91 13.54 3.61 5.21
N LYS A 92 13.26 2.33 5.12
CA LYS A 92 14.02 1.43 4.26
C LYS A 92 13.14 0.31 3.77
N ASN A 93 13.65 -0.43 2.80
CA ASN A 93 12.96 -1.60 2.23
C ASN A 93 11.60 -1.26 1.63
N LEU A 94 11.49 -0.07 1.02
CA LEU A 94 10.25 0.34 0.40
C LEU A 94 10.04 -0.47 -0.87
N ARG A 95 8.87 -1.07 -1.00
CA ARG A 95 8.54 -1.87 -2.16
C ARG A 95 7.05 -1.83 -2.42
N SER A 96 6.65 -1.98 -3.67
CA SER A 96 5.24 -1.99 -4.03
C SER A 96 4.81 -3.32 -4.62
N GLN A 97 3.54 -3.60 -4.50
CA GLN A 97 2.94 -4.77 -5.12
C GLN A 97 1.60 -4.31 -5.68
N ALA A 98 1.38 -4.54 -6.96
CA ALA A 98 0.18 -4.08 -7.65
C ALA A 98 -0.68 -5.26 -8.07
N GLU A 99 -1.99 -5.08 -7.97
CA GLU A 99 -2.95 -6.11 -8.31
C GLU A 99 -4.01 -5.51 -9.23
N ASP A 100 -4.32 -6.21 -10.32
CA ASP A 100 -5.38 -5.81 -11.23
C ASP A 100 -6.61 -6.62 -10.88
N LEU A 101 -7.58 -5.98 -10.24
CA LEU A 101 -8.77 -6.68 -9.76
C LEU A 101 -9.65 -7.18 -10.89
N SER A 102 -9.50 -6.60 -12.08
CA SER A 102 -10.30 -7.05 -13.21
C SER A 102 -9.96 -8.46 -13.63
N GLN A 103 -8.77 -8.90 -13.32
CA GLN A 103 -8.34 -10.23 -13.71
C GLN A 103 -8.25 -11.20 -12.57
N ALA A 104 -8.27 -10.69 -11.38
CA ALA A 104 -8.09 -11.51 -10.24
C ALA A 104 -9.01 -12.67 -10.09
N PRO A 105 -10.24 -12.50 -10.22
CA PRO A 105 -11.18 -13.50 -9.90
C PRO A 105 -10.99 -14.73 -10.59
N LEU A 106 -10.70 -14.64 -11.76
CA LEU A 106 -10.64 -15.79 -12.39
C LEU A 106 -9.61 -16.57 -11.93
N GLY A 107 -8.76 -16.18 -11.62
CA GLY A 107 -7.76 -16.93 -11.37
C GLY A 107 -7.63 -17.31 -10.11
N LYS A 108 -7.54 -16.81 -9.30
CA LYS A 108 -7.22 -17.08 -8.17
C LYS A 108 -7.97 -17.89 -7.45
N ARG A 109 -8.95 -17.67 -7.22
CA ARG A 109 -9.65 -18.36 -6.49
C ARG A 109 -10.15 -19.35 -7.14
N GLN A 110 -10.39 -19.21 -8.17
CA GLN A 110 -10.91 -20.18 -8.85
C GLN A 110 -9.91 -20.84 -9.37
N ARG A 111 -8.87 -20.42 -9.40
CA ARG A 111 -7.97 -21.07 -9.96
C ARG A 111 -7.35 -21.76 -9.00
N ARG A 112 -7.62 -21.64 -7.99
CA ARG A 112 -7.15 -22.28 -7.10
C ARG A 112 -8.01 -23.12 -6.95
N GLY A 113 -8.81 -22.81 -7.30
CA GLY A 113 -9.74 -23.54 -7.25
C GLY A 113 -9.67 -24.03 -8.46
N ALA A 114 -9.32 -23.47 -9.17
CA ALA A 114 -9.25 -23.92 -10.24
C ALA A 114 -8.07 -24.12 -10.32
N ALA A 115 -7.78 -23.77 -9.79
CA ALA A 115 -7.17 -24.01 -9.59
C ALA A 115 -7.06 -24.36 -9.15
N GLY A 116 -7.32 -24.18 -8.84
CA GLY A 116 -7.47 -24.47 -8.37
C GLY A 116 -7.91 -24.61 -8.49
N ALA A 117 -8.24 -24.49 -8.76
CA ALA A 117 -8.58 -24.65 -8.92
C ALA A 117 -8.61 -24.77 -9.27
N ALA A 118 -8.49 -24.62 -9.50
CA ALA A 118 -8.34 -24.88 -9.72
C ALA A 118 -8.21 -25.13 -9.78
#